data_f32134da55930e1cadcce9535f5f0c37
#
_entry.id   f32134da55930e1cadcce9535f5f0c37
#
_cell.length_a   1.000
_cell.length_b   1.000
_cell.length_c   1.000
_cell.angle_alpha   90.00
_cell.angle_beta   90.00
_cell.angle_gamma   90.00
#
_symmetry.space_group_name_H-M   'P 1'
#
loop_
_entity.id
_entity.type
_entity.pdbx_description
1 polymer ?
#
loop_
_entity_poly.entity_id
_entity_poly.type
_entity_poly.pdbx_seq_one_letter_code
_entity_poly.pdbx_strand_id
1 'polypeptide(L)'
;VKHTNKTWTKEYDLKSNFKHCLDKGKLGEDLTERLVNGELKLEVKTDFMCKDTGNVFIEYKSRGKDSGIKISTADYWVFVLPYNKTDNPKLDFIPLEKLKQLIKNKKYKTVRGGDALTSQGYLMPKEDLSTLNI
;
A
#
# COMPACT_ATOMS: atom_id res chain seq x y z
N VAL A 1 -21.31 0.22 3.19
CA VAL A 1 -21.17 1.58 2.70
C VAL A 1 -22.05 1.77 1.49
N LYS A 2 -22.78 2.81 1.54
CA LYS A 2 -23.70 3.11 0.46
C LYS A 2 -23.02 3.99 -0.59
N HIS A 3 -22.85 3.46 -1.75
CA HIS A 3 -22.35 4.22 -2.87
C HIS A 3 -23.45 4.47 -3.84
N THR A 4 -23.88 5.69 -3.88
CA THR A 4 -24.96 6.08 -4.80
C THR A 4 -24.43 6.98 -5.89
N ASN A 5 -23.20 6.82 -6.22
CA ASN A 5 -22.58 7.68 -7.19
C ASN A 5 -23.11 7.36 -8.59
N LYS A 6 -24.15 8.03 -8.97
CA LYS A 6 -24.76 7.86 -10.29
C LYS A 6 -23.85 8.36 -11.40
N THR A 7 -23.02 9.35 -11.11
CA THR A 7 -22.06 9.87 -12.07
C THR A 7 -21.08 8.79 -12.47
N TRP A 8 -20.68 7.99 -11.48
CA TRP A 8 -19.77 6.89 -11.70
C TRP A 8 -20.31 5.91 -12.73
N THR A 9 -21.57 5.49 -12.61
CA THR A 9 -22.17 4.58 -13.60
C THR A 9 -22.31 5.21 -14.97
N LYS A 10 -22.50 6.51 -15.04
CA LYS A 10 -22.62 7.20 -16.34
C LYS A 10 -21.29 7.29 -17.07
N GLU A 11 -20.20 7.35 -16.35
CA GLU A 11 -18.89 7.53 -16.95
C GLU A 11 -18.29 6.25 -17.50
N TYR A 12 -18.82 5.11 -17.11
CA TYR A 12 -18.26 3.83 -17.53
C TYR A 12 -19.11 3.18 -18.60
N ASP A 13 -18.42 2.54 -19.54
CA ASP A 13 -19.09 1.67 -20.48
C ASP A 13 -19.69 0.50 -19.72
N LEU A 14 -20.99 0.37 -19.80
CA LEU A 14 -21.72 -0.58 -18.99
C LEU A 14 -21.52 -2.02 -19.37
N LYS A 15 -20.89 -2.31 -20.49
CA LYS A 15 -20.68 -3.71 -20.89
C LYS A 15 -19.40 -4.27 -20.32
N SER A 16 -18.27 -3.69 -20.65
CA SER A 16 -16.99 -4.21 -20.17
C SER A 16 -16.60 -3.59 -18.86
N ASN A 17 -16.79 -2.27 -18.70
CA ASN A 17 -16.33 -1.57 -17.52
C ASN A 17 -17.23 -1.77 -16.31
N PHE A 18 -18.53 -1.95 -16.53
CA PHE A 18 -19.46 -2.18 -15.43
C PHE A 18 -19.11 -3.45 -14.66
N LYS A 19 -18.87 -4.54 -15.39
CA LYS A 19 -18.47 -5.80 -14.73
C LYS A 19 -17.17 -5.64 -13.96
N HIS A 20 -16.21 -4.96 -14.54
CA HIS A 20 -14.94 -4.70 -13.87
C HIS A 20 -15.15 -3.90 -12.57
N CYS A 21 -15.97 -2.86 -12.63
CA CYS A 21 -16.25 -2.05 -11.45
C CYS A 21 -17.04 -2.84 -10.40
N LEU A 22 -17.94 -3.70 -10.84
CA LEU A 22 -18.71 -4.54 -9.93
C LEU A 22 -17.79 -5.54 -9.21
N ASP A 23 -16.86 -6.16 -9.93
CA ASP A 23 -15.92 -7.10 -9.34
C ASP A 23 -15.03 -6.40 -8.32
N LYS A 24 -14.57 -5.18 -8.63
CA LYS A 24 -13.78 -4.39 -7.69
C LYS A 24 -14.58 -3.98 -6.46
N GLY A 25 -15.86 -3.66 -6.66
CA GLY A 25 -16.75 -3.34 -5.56
C GLY A 25 -16.93 -4.52 -4.61
N LYS A 26 -17.10 -5.71 -5.15
CA LYS A 26 -17.21 -6.93 -4.34
C LYS A 26 -15.94 -7.20 -3.57
N LEU A 27 -14.78 -7.01 -4.19
CA LEU A 27 -13.52 -7.17 -3.50
C LEU A 27 -13.41 -6.21 -2.31
N GLY A 28 -13.78 -4.94 -2.51
CA GLY A 28 -13.77 -3.96 -1.44
C GLY A 28 -14.73 -4.30 -0.31
N GLU A 29 -15.93 -4.79 -0.65
CA GLU A 29 -16.89 -5.21 0.35
C GLU A 29 -16.38 -6.40 1.16
N ASP A 30 -15.80 -7.39 0.51
CA ASP A 30 -15.23 -8.55 1.18
C ASP A 30 -14.12 -8.15 2.12
N LEU A 31 -13.21 -7.32 1.67
CA LEU A 31 -12.10 -6.85 2.50
C LEU A 31 -12.61 -6.05 3.71
N THR A 32 -13.60 -5.21 3.50
CA THR A 32 -14.18 -4.42 4.58
C THR A 32 -14.84 -5.32 5.61
N GLU A 33 -15.60 -6.30 5.17
CA GLU A 33 -16.27 -7.24 6.06
C GLU A 33 -15.25 -8.03 6.88
N ARG A 34 -14.22 -8.54 6.23
CA ARG A 34 -13.17 -9.29 6.92
C ARG A 34 -12.42 -8.43 7.92
N LEU A 35 -12.19 -7.16 7.58
CA LEU A 35 -11.54 -6.22 8.48
C LEU A 35 -12.42 -5.95 9.71
N VAL A 36 -13.70 -5.70 9.51
CA VAL A 36 -14.63 -5.43 10.61
C VAL A 36 -14.75 -6.65 11.52
N ASN A 37 -14.70 -7.83 10.97
CA ASN A 37 -14.78 -9.08 11.73
C ASN A 37 -13.45 -9.48 12.38
N GLY A 38 -12.42 -8.68 12.24
CA GLY A 38 -11.11 -8.98 12.84
C GLY A 38 -10.35 -10.10 12.15
N GLU A 39 -10.70 -10.43 10.93
CA GLU A 39 -10.06 -11.51 10.17
C GLU A 39 -8.80 -11.05 9.45
N LEU A 40 -8.56 -9.75 9.36
CA LEU A 40 -7.40 -9.20 8.67
C LEU A 40 -6.53 -8.43 9.64
N LYS A 41 -5.24 -8.66 9.53
CA LYS A 41 -4.24 -7.87 10.25
C LYS A 41 -3.70 -6.81 9.31
N LEU A 42 -3.85 -5.57 9.69
CA LEU A 42 -3.32 -4.44 8.94
C LEU A 42 -2.19 -3.78 9.72
N GLU A 43 -1.20 -3.35 9.00
CA GLU A 43 -0.14 -2.50 9.55
C GLU A 43 -0.09 -1.24 8.73
N VAL A 44 -0.23 -0.08 9.39
CA VAL A 44 -0.29 1.21 8.72
C VAL A 44 1.09 1.82 8.67
N LYS A 45 1.50 2.26 7.49
CA LYS A 45 2.77 2.94 7.25
C LYS A 45 2.49 4.29 6.62
N THR A 46 2.97 5.34 7.24
CA THR A 46 2.80 6.69 6.73
C THR A 46 4.14 7.21 6.22
N ASP A 47 4.18 7.66 4.99
CA ASP A 47 5.40 8.20 4.40
C ASP A 47 5.05 9.38 3.51
N PHE A 48 5.22 10.59 4.05
CA PHE A 48 4.99 11.80 3.28
C PHE A 48 6.25 12.30 2.59
N MET A 49 7.41 11.74 2.89
CA MET A 49 8.63 12.15 2.22
C MET A 49 8.69 11.70 0.77
N CYS A 50 7.87 10.72 0.40
CA CYS A 50 7.85 10.25 -0.97
C CYS A 50 7.35 11.30 -1.96
N LYS A 51 6.67 12.34 -1.51
CA LYS A 51 6.26 13.43 -2.40
C LYS A 51 7.47 14.21 -2.93
N ASP A 52 8.55 14.24 -2.18
CA ASP A 52 9.77 14.94 -2.56
C ASP A 52 10.78 14.01 -3.21
N THR A 53 10.90 12.79 -2.71
CA THR A 53 11.90 11.82 -3.16
C THR A 53 11.40 10.90 -4.26
N GLY A 54 10.09 10.70 -4.35
CA GLY A 54 9.51 9.71 -5.26
C GLY A 54 9.63 8.27 -4.77
N ASN A 55 10.24 8.05 -3.61
CA ASN A 55 10.50 6.72 -3.08
C ASN A 55 9.85 6.52 -1.73
N VAL A 56 9.47 5.28 -1.46
CA VAL A 56 8.98 4.84 -0.17
C VAL A 56 10.09 4.08 0.53
N PHE A 57 10.26 4.31 1.82
CA PHE A 57 11.27 3.62 2.63
C PHE A 57 10.62 2.40 3.29
N ILE A 58 11.14 1.23 3.02
CA ILE A 58 10.61 -0.01 3.56
C ILE A 58 11.65 -0.62 4.49
N GLU A 59 11.45 -0.42 5.78
CA GLU A 59 12.40 -0.85 6.79
C GLU A 59 12.49 -2.37 6.88
N TYR A 60 13.70 -2.88 7.04
CA TYR A 60 13.91 -4.31 7.29
C TYR A 60 14.81 -4.55 8.50
N LYS A 61 15.47 -3.54 9.01
CA LYS A 61 16.37 -3.66 10.18
C LYS A 61 16.37 -2.36 10.96
N SER A 62 16.42 -2.46 12.28
CA SER A 62 16.52 -1.30 13.17
C SER A 62 17.44 -1.65 14.32
N ARG A 63 18.43 -0.79 14.53
CA ARG A 63 19.41 -0.96 15.61
C ARG A 63 20.04 -2.34 15.63
N GLY A 64 20.37 -2.85 14.44
CA GLY A 64 21.01 -4.14 14.28
C GLY A 64 20.09 -5.35 14.36
N LYS A 65 18.80 -5.16 14.55
CA LYS A 65 17.83 -6.25 14.68
C LYS A 65 16.85 -6.24 13.51
N ASP A 66 16.39 -7.41 13.11
CA ASP A 66 15.36 -7.50 12.10
C ASP A 66 14.12 -6.73 12.55
N SER A 67 13.52 -6.01 11.60
CA SER A 67 12.36 -5.17 11.88
C SER A 67 11.54 -5.00 10.60
N GLY A 68 10.47 -4.23 10.70
CA GLY A 68 9.65 -3.89 9.56
C GLY A 68 9.20 -5.11 8.78
N ILE A 69 9.52 -5.13 7.49
CA ILE A 69 9.04 -6.18 6.60
C ILE A 69 9.59 -7.57 6.94
N LYS A 70 10.71 -7.63 7.64
CA LYS A 70 11.29 -8.92 8.02
C LYS A 70 10.52 -9.63 9.12
N ILE A 71 9.83 -8.89 9.97
CA ILE A 71 9.14 -9.47 11.12
C ILE A 71 7.63 -9.29 11.07
N SER A 72 7.11 -8.50 10.16
CA SER A 72 5.68 -8.24 10.09
C SER A 72 4.90 -9.52 9.78
N THR A 73 3.82 -9.73 10.51
CA THR A 73 2.87 -10.82 10.29
C THR A 73 1.54 -10.30 9.78
N ALA A 74 1.50 -9.04 9.34
CA ALA A 74 0.29 -8.46 8.80
C ALA A 74 -0.12 -9.14 7.49
N ASP A 75 -1.40 -9.10 7.20
CA ASP A 75 -1.91 -9.54 5.90
C ASP A 75 -1.68 -8.47 4.84
N TYR A 76 -1.89 -7.21 5.22
CA TYR A 76 -1.71 -6.07 4.34
C TYR A 76 -0.95 -4.97 5.06
N TRP A 77 -0.09 -4.28 4.32
CA TRP A 77 0.42 -2.99 4.75
C TRP A 77 -0.41 -1.92 4.05
N VAL A 78 -0.92 -0.99 4.85
CA VAL A 78 -1.69 0.14 4.34
C VAL A 78 -0.76 1.35 4.33
N PHE A 79 -0.38 1.79 3.15
CA PHE A 79 0.48 2.96 3.01
C PHE A 79 -0.37 4.21 2.89
N VAL A 80 -0.08 5.17 3.75
CA VAL A 80 -0.68 6.50 3.70
C VAL A 80 0.34 7.40 3.04
N LEU A 81 0.10 7.74 1.78
CA LEU A 81 1.05 8.48 0.96
C LEU A 81 0.42 9.79 0.49
N PRO A 82 1.22 10.83 0.27
CA PRO A 82 0.67 12.04 -0.31
C PRO A 82 0.25 11.77 -1.75
N TYR A 83 -0.87 12.35 -2.12
CA TYR A 83 -1.33 12.28 -3.49
C TYR A 83 -0.78 13.48 -4.25
N ASN A 84 0.11 13.23 -5.18
CA ASN A 84 0.84 14.28 -5.90
C ASN A 84 1.64 15.15 -4.92
N LYS A 85 1.70 16.45 -5.17
CA LYS A 85 2.37 17.39 -4.29
C LYS A 85 1.42 18.08 -3.33
N THR A 86 0.20 17.56 -3.21
CA THR A 86 -0.78 18.08 -2.27
C THR A 86 -0.67 17.31 -0.95
N ASP A 87 -1.34 17.81 0.07
CA ASP A 87 -1.35 17.15 1.38
C ASP A 87 -2.46 16.11 1.50
N ASN A 88 -3.22 15.87 0.42
CA ASN A 88 -4.26 14.87 0.43
C ASN A 88 -3.64 13.48 0.40
N PRO A 89 -3.89 12.65 1.40
CA PRO A 89 -3.32 11.32 1.43
C PRO A 89 -4.05 10.37 0.49
N LYS A 90 -3.30 9.44 -0.01
CA LYS A 90 -3.80 8.29 -0.75
C LYS A 90 -3.52 7.05 0.09
N LEU A 91 -4.46 6.14 0.14
CA LEU A 91 -4.29 4.88 0.84
C LEU A 91 -4.07 3.77 -0.17
N ASP A 92 -2.92 3.11 -0.06
CA ASP A 92 -2.63 1.92 -0.85
C ASP A 92 -2.68 0.70 0.05
N PHE A 93 -3.51 -0.27 -0.28
CA PHE A 93 -3.61 -1.53 0.43
C PHE A 93 -2.74 -2.55 -0.28
N ILE A 94 -1.64 -2.92 0.34
CA ILE A 94 -0.60 -3.74 -0.28
C ILE A 94 -0.54 -5.10 0.40
N PRO A 95 -0.87 -6.19 -0.30
CA PRO A 95 -0.69 -7.52 0.26
C PRO A 95 0.78 -7.73 0.62
N LEU A 96 1.04 -8.09 1.87
CA LEU A 96 2.42 -8.18 2.36
C LEU A 96 3.24 -9.21 1.57
N GLU A 97 2.64 -10.34 1.23
CA GLU A 97 3.34 -11.37 0.46
C GLU A 97 3.77 -10.88 -0.91
N LYS A 98 2.94 -10.08 -1.57
CA LYS A 98 3.29 -9.50 -2.87
C LYS A 98 4.42 -8.49 -2.73
N LEU A 99 4.41 -7.71 -1.66
CA LEU A 99 5.47 -6.75 -1.41
C LEU A 99 6.81 -7.48 -1.19
N LYS A 100 6.80 -8.54 -0.41
CA LYS A 100 8.01 -9.34 -0.18
C LYS A 100 8.54 -9.94 -1.48
N GLN A 101 7.66 -10.44 -2.33
CA GLN A 101 8.06 -11.00 -3.61
C GLN A 101 8.68 -9.95 -4.52
N LEU A 102 8.09 -8.77 -4.58
CA LEU A 102 8.61 -7.69 -5.41
C LEU A 102 10.01 -7.29 -4.96
N ILE A 103 10.22 -7.15 -3.66
CA ILE A 103 11.51 -6.81 -3.10
C ILE A 103 12.55 -7.87 -3.44
N LYS A 104 12.17 -9.14 -3.32
CA LYS A 104 13.07 -10.24 -3.65
C LYS A 104 13.46 -10.25 -5.12
N ASN A 105 12.51 -9.95 -6.01
CA ASN A 105 12.72 -10.05 -7.44
C ASN A 105 13.50 -8.86 -8.02
N LYS A 106 13.23 -7.65 -7.56
CA LYS A 106 13.83 -6.44 -8.14
C LYS A 106 15.10 -5.98 -7.45
N LYS A 107 15.38 -6.45 -6.23
CA LYS A 107 16.61 -6.11 -5.51
C LYS A 107 16.84 -4.60 -5.40
N TYR A 108 15.95 -3.94 -4.72
CA TYR A 108 16.01 -2.49 -4.54
C TYR A 108 17.24 -2.04 -3.76
N LYS A 109 17.64 -0.80 -4.01
CA LYS A 109 18.71 -0.17 -3.25
C LYS A 109 18.35 -0.09 -1.78
N THR A 110 19.33 -0.32 -0.91
CA THR A 110 19.14 -0.19 0.54
C THR A 110 19.85 1.06 1.05
N VAL A 111 19.24 1.69 2.04
CA VAL A 111 19.78 2.90 2.65
C VAL A 111 19.55 2.88 4.14
N ARG A 112 20.23 3.77 4.87
CA ARG A 112 19.95 4.03 6.26
C ARG A 112 18.93 5.16 6.36
N GLY A 113 18.03 5.05 7.30
CA GLY A 113 16.99 6.04 7.53
C GLY A 113 16.55 6.06 8.98
N GLY A 114 15.42 6.74 9.25
CA GLY A 114 14.89 6.84 10.59
C GLY A 114 15.70 7.74 11.49
N ASP A 115 15.37 7.75 12.77
CA ASP A 115 16.03 8.59 13.76
C ASP A 115 17.50 8.21 13.91
N ALA A 116 18.36 9.21 13.79
CA ALA A 116 19.82 9.03 13.89
C ALA A 116 20.36 7.96 12.93
N LEU A 117 19.66 7.70 11.82
CA LEU A 117 20.05 6.71 10.82
C LEU A 117 20.23 5.31 11.40
N THR A 118 19.40 4.94 12.38
CA THR A 118 19.47 3.66 13.04
C THR A 118 18.71 2.55 12.32
N SER A 119 17.91 2.90 11.33
CA SER A 119 17.15 1.95 10.54
C SER A 119 17.78 1.70 9.20
N GLN A 120 17.59 0.51 8.66
CA GLN A 120 17.96 0.17 7.30
C GLN A 120 16.72 -0.26 6.54
N GLY A 121 16.60 0.16 5.30
CA GLY A 121 15.43 -0.15 4.51
C GLY A 121 15.70 -0.08 3.02
N TYR A 122 14.73 -0.59 2.28
CA TYR A 122 14.74 -0.51 0.82
C TYR A 122 14.14 0.80 0.37
N LEU A 123 14.70 1.37 -0.68
CA LEU A 123 14.08 2.50 -1.37
C LEU A 123 13.30 1.95 -2.56
N MET A 124 11.99 2.09 -2.52
CA MET A 124 11.13 1.61 -3.59
C MET A 124 10.43 2.79 -4.25
N PRO A 125 10.52 2.93 -5.58
CA PRO A 125 9.72 3.95 -6.26
C PRO A 125 8.25 3.77 -5.92
N LYS A 126 7.58 4.86 -5.61
CA LYS A 126 6.15 4.78 -5.22
C LYS A 126 5.29 4.17 -6.32
N GLU A 127 5.70 4.32 -7.58
CA GLU A 127 5.01 3.71 -8.70
C GLU A 127 5.03 2.19 -8.64
N ASP A 128 6.17 1.63 -8.24
CA ASP A 128 6.27 0.18 -8.08
C ASP A 128 5.35 -0.32 -6.97
N LEU A 129 5.31 0.40 -5.86
CA LEU A 129 4.42 0.06 -4.76
C LEU A 129 2.96 0.10 -5.21
N SER A 130 2.59 1.14 -5.95
CA SER A 130 1.21 1.30 -6.39
C SER A 130 0.73 0.20 -7.32
N THR A 131 1.63 -0.48 -8.03
CA THR A 131 1.24 -1.61 -8.88
C THR A 131 0.70 -2.79 -8.07
N LEU A 132 1.02 -2.85 -6.79
CA LEU A 132 0.57 -3.94 -5.91
C LEU A 132 -0.75 -3.61 -5.22
N ASN A 133 -1.22 -2.39 -5.33
CA ASN A 133 -2.46 -1.97 -4.68
C ASN A 133 -3.65 -2.73 -5.23
N ILE A 134 -4.49 -3.20 -4.33
CA ILE A 134 -5.68 -3.96 -4.70
C ILE A 134 -6.87 -3.06 -5.02
#